data_dfdc519e3b21e2052611091f61516eeb
#
_entry.id   dfdc519e3b21e2052611091f61516eeb
#
_cell.length_a   1.000
_cell.length_b   1.000
_cell.length_c   1.000
_cell.angle_alpha   90.00
_cell.angle_beta   90.00
_cell.angle_gamma   90.00
#
_symmetry.space_group_name_H-M   'P 1'
#
loop_
_entity.id
_entity.type
_entity.pdbx_description
1 polymer ?
#
loop_
_entity_poly.entity_id
_entity_poly.type
_entity_poly.pdbx_seq_one_letter_code
_entity_poly.pdbx_strand_id
1 'polypeptide(L)'
;MHTVELLQEAMEAAQRLGYEVRQDWLGGNGGGHCLVRGRKWLLLDLAQTADEQLEVLAEALRGEMGAARAVKSTELAERLNVRSVA
;
A
#
# COMPACT_ATOMS: atom_id res chain seq x y z
N MET A 1 -8.56 -7.38 13.73
CA MET A 1 -8.81 -6.41 12.66
C MET A 1 -8.93 -7.13 11.32
N HIS A 2 -9.73 -6.60 10.46
CA HIS A 2 -10.04 -7.26 9.19
C HIS A 2 -9.13 -6.76 8.09
N THR A 3 -8.86 -7.65 7.13
CA THR A 3 -7.96 -7.34 6.01
C THR A 3 -8.43 -6.12 5.23
N VAL A 4 -9.74 -5.97 5.02
CA VAL A 4 -10.28 -4.82 4.30
C VAL A 4 -9.97 -3.51 5.01
N GLU A 5 -10.06 -3.51 6.33
CA GLU A 5 -9.72 -2.32 7.12
C GLU A 5 -8.23 -2.01 7.05
N LEU A 6 -7.40 -3.06 7.10
CA LEU A 6 -5.95 -2.89 6.94
C LEU A 6 -5.59 -2.36 5.56
N LEU A 7 -6.28 -2.86 4.53
CA LEU A 7 -6.08 -2.39 3.16
C LEU A 7 -6.42 -0.90 3.05
N GLN A 8 -7.55 -0.49 3.61
CA GLN A 8 -7.95 0.90 3.59
C GLN A 8 -6.92 1.79 4.29
N GLU A 9 -6.45 1.35 5.45
CA GLU A 9 -5.45 2.10 6.21
C GLU A 9 -4.12 2.18 5.43
N ALA A 10 -3.73 1.09 4.77
CA ALA A 10 -2.51 1.07 3.97
C ALA A 10 -2.60 2.02 2.77
N MET A 11 -3.76 2.10 2.14
CA MET A 11 -3.99 3.04 1.05
C MET A 11 -3.83 4.48 1.52
N GLU A 12 -4.36 4.79 2.70
CA GLU A 12 -4.23 6.12 3.28
C GLU A 12 -2.78 6.44 3.60
N ALA A 13 -2.04 5.47 4.12
CA ALA A 13 -0.61 5.65 4.39
C ALA A 13 0.16 5.95 3.11
N ALA A 14 -0.14 5.22 2.04
CA ALA A 14 0.50 5.45 0.75
C ALA A 14 0.20 6.86 0.23
N GLN A 15 -1.03 7.31 0.40
CA GLN A 15 -1.41 8.67 -0.01
C GLN A 15 -0.63 9.72 0.76
N ARG A 16 -0.41 9.51 2.06
CA ARG A 16 0.40 10.43 2.88
C ARG A 16 1.85 10.50 2.38
N LEU A 17 2.33 9.42 1.78
CA LEU A 17 3.67 9.34 1.23
C LEU A 17 3.76 9.87 -0.21
N GLY A 18 2.67 10.41 -0.73
CA GLY A 18 2.66 11.04 -2.03
C GLY A 18 2.26 10.14 -3.18
N TYR A 19 1.78 8.93 -2.90
CA TYR A 19 1.28 8.06 -3.95
C TYR A 19 -0.12 8.46 -4.39
N GLU A 20 -0.34 8.40 -5.68
CA GLU A 20 -1.68 8.39 -6.25
C GLU A 20 -2.14 6.93 -6.25
N VAL A 21 -3.11 6.60 -5.41
CA VAL A 21 -3.58 5.23 -5.26
C VAL A 21 -4.86 5.05 -6.07
N ARG A 22 -4.85 4.06 -6.95
CA ARG A 22 -6.02 3.72 -7.76
C ARG A 22 -6.33 2.25 -7.64
N GLN A 23 -7.62 1.95 -7.49
CA GLN A 23 -8.13 0.59 -7.57
C GLN A 23 -8.92 0.47 -8.87
N ASP A 24 -8.60 -0.53 -9.66
CA ASP A 24 -9.28 -0.75 -10.93
C ASP A 24 -9.22 -2.24 -11.29
N TRP A 25 -10.05 -2.64 -12.23
CA TRP A 25 -10.05 -4.01 -12.72
C TRP A 25 -8.93 -4.18 -13.75
N LEU A 26 -7.89 -4.89 -13.35
CA LEU A 26 -6.71 -5.10 -14.19
C LEU A 26 -6.61 -6.53 -14.70
N GLY A 27 -7.71 -7.26 -14.64
CA GLY A 27 -7.81 -8.60 -15.21
C GLY A 27 -7.04 -9.68 -14.45
N GLY A 28 -6.73 -9.45 -13.19
CA GLY A 28 -5.98 -10.41 -12.39
C GLY A 28 -4.48 -10.36 -12.62
N ASN A 29 -4.00 -9.43 -13.43
CA ASN A 29 -2.57 -9.26 -13.69
C ASN A 29 -1.83 -8.65 -12.50
N GLY A 30 -2.58 -8.27 -11.48
CA GLY A 30 -2.02 -7.60 -10.33
C GLY A 30 -1.74 -6.15 -10.62
N GLY A 31 -1.56 -5.40 -9.55
CA GLY A 31 -1.18 -4.01 -9.64
C GLY A 31 0.32 -3.84 -9.48
N GLY A 32 0.72 -2.67 -9.10
CA GLY A 32 2.11 -2.37 -8.84
C GLY A 32 2.29 -0.89 -8.60
N HIS A 33 3.51 -0.52 -8.33
CA HIS A 33 3.85 0.89 -8.17
C HIS A 33 4.79 1.31 -9.29
N CYS A 34 4.66 2.56 -9.70
CA CYS A 34 5.51 3.09 -10.77
C CYS A 34 5.65 4.60 -10.61
N LEU A 35 6.68 5.11 -11.24
CA LEU A 35 6.94 6.54 -11.28
C LEU A 35 6.71 7.01 -12.72
N VAL A 36 5.78 7.93 -12.89
CA VAL A 36 5.48 8.48 -14.23
C VAL A 36 5.55 10.01 -14.14
N ARG A 37 6.47 10.58 -14.87
CA ARG A 37 6.68 12.03 -14.92
C ARG A 37 6.82 12.66 -13.53
N GLY A 38 7.56 11.99 -12.66
CA GLY A 38 7.78 12.45 -11.29
C GLY A 38 6.66 12.17 -10.32
N ARG A 39 5.57 11.54 -10.77
CA ARG A 39 4.46 11.17 -9.91
C ARG A 39 4.53 9.70 -9.55
N LYS A 40 4.30 9.41 -8.29
CA LYS A 40 4.27 8.04 -7.79
C LYS A 40 2.83 7.52 -7.89
N TRP A 41 2.67 6.43 -8.61
CA TRP A 41 1.38 5.77 -8.80
C TRP A 41 1.39 4.42 -8.14
N LEU A 42 0.27 4.07 -7.55
CA LEU A 42 0.07 2.75 -6.98
C LEU A 42 -1.26 2.22 -7.47
N LEU A 43 -1.18 1.15 -8.25
CA LEU A 43 -2.35 0.54 -8.87
C LEU A 43 -2.67 -0.76 -8.15
N LEU A 44 -3.91 -0.90 -7.74
CA LEU A 44 -4.41 -2.10 -7.08
C LEU A 44 -5.46 -2.75 -7.95
N ASP A 45 -5.32 -4.06 -8.15
CA ASP A 45 -6.20 -4.83 -9.02
C ASP A 45 -7.39 -5.33 -8.21
N LEU A 46 -8.58 -4.86 -8.55
CA LEU A 46 -9.81 -5.29 -7.88
C LEU A 46 -10.16 -6.74 -8.14
N ALA A 47 -9.54 -7.37 -9.14
CA ALA A 47 -9.70 -8.79 -9.36
C ALA A 47 -8.95 -9.63 -8.33
N GLN A 48 -8.02 -9.02 -7.61
CA GLN A 48 -7.28 -9.68 -6.54
C GLN A 48 -8.00 -9.56 -5.22
N THR A 49 -7.68 -10.47 -4.30
CA THR A 49 -8.23 -10.40 -2.94
C THR A 49 -7.65 -9.21 -2.20
N ALA A 50 -8.28 -8.85 -1.09
CA ALA A 50 -7.77 -7.78 -0.23
C ALA A 50 -6.37 -8.09 0.26
N ASP A 51 -6.09 -9.35 0.61
CA ASP A 51 -4.74 -9.76 1.03
C ASP A 51 -3.72 -9.56 -0.08
N GLU A 52 -4.07 -9.90 -1.31
CA GLU A 52 -3.17 -9.72 -2.45
C GLU A 52 -2.90 -8.25 -2.73
N GLN A 53 -3.94 -7.42 -2.66
CA GLN A 53 -3.78 -5.98 -2.82
C GLN A 53 -2.92 -5.41 -1.71
N LEU A 54 -3.08 -5.90 -0.49
CA LEU A 54 -2.28 -5.45 0.64
C LEU A 54 -0.79 -5.79 0.44
N GLU A 55 -0.49 -6.93 -0.19
CA GLU A 55 0.89 -7.29 -0.51
C GLU A 55 1.52 -6.31 -1.51
N VAL A 56 0.76 -5.85 -2.49
CA VAL A 56 1.25 -4.84 -3.43
C VAL A 56 1.62 -3.55 -2.69
N LEU A 57 0.75 -3.13 -1.78
CA LEU A 57 1.01 -1.96 -0.96
C LEU A 57 2.24 -2.16 -0.06
N ALA A 58 2.36 -3.34 0.55
CA ALA A 58 3.47 -3.66 1.42
C ALA A 58 4.80 -3.54 0.68
N GLU A 59 4.86 -4.05 -0.53
CA GLU A 59 6.07 -4.00 -1.34
C GLU A 59 6.45 -2.55 -1.64
N ALA A 60 5.48 -1.73 -2.02
CA ALA A 60 5.73 -0.32 -2.30
C ALA A 60 6.18 0.43 -1.05
N LEU A 61 5.50 0.20 0.08
CA LEU A 61 5.78 0.94 1.31
C LEU A 61 7.10 0.56 1.96
N ARG A 62 7.55 -0.69 1.80
CA ARG A 62 8.84 -1.11 2.36
C ARG A 62 10.00 -0.32 1.80
N GLY A 63 9.90 0.14 0.57
CA GLY A 63 10.96 0.90 -0.07
C GLY A 63 10.89 2.40 0.19
N GLU A 64 9.88 2.87 0.93
CA GLU A 64 9.69 4.30 1.12
C GLU A 64 10.25 4.79 2.44
N MET A 65 11.01 5.86 2.39
CA MET A 65 11.40 6.59 3.59
C MET A 65 10.15 7.22 4.19
N GLY A 66 10.01 7.13 5.50
CA GLY A 66 8.86 7.68 6.19
C GLY A 66 7.68 6.74 6.28
N ALA A 67 7.77 5.53 5.73
CA ALA A 67 6.69 4.56 5.80
C ALA A 67 6.28 4.27 7.25
N ALA A 68 7.25 4.13 8.13
CA ALA A 68 6.98 3.86 9.54
C ALA A 68 6.16 4.98 10.20
N ARG A 69 6.33 6.21 9.75
CA ARG A 69 5.56 7.35 10.29
C ARG A 69 4.17 7.44 9.67
N ALA A 70 4.04 7.03 8.41
CA ALA A 70 2.77 7.09 7.71
C ALA A 70 1.80 6.02 8.19
N VAL A 71 2.34 4.88 8.64
CA VAL A 71 1.54 3.75 9.16
C VAL A 71 1.27 3.99 10.63
N LYS A 72 0.01 4.16 10.99
CA LYS A 72 -0.37 4.55 12.35
C LYS A 72 -0.69 3.40 13.28
N SER A 73 -1.17 2.29 12.75
CA SER A 73 -1.50 1.16 13.61
C SER A 73 -0.34 0.17 13.69
N THR A 74 -0.15 -0.39 14.88
CA THR A 74 0.86 -1.43 15.09
C THR A 74 0.54 -2.66 14.26
N GLU A 75 -0.73 -3.01 14.17
CA GLU A 75 -1.16 -4.18 13.42
C GLU A 75 -0.81 -4.04 11.93
N LEU A 76 -1.06 -2.87 11.34
CA LEU A 76 -0.71 -2.64 9.95
C LEU A 76 0.81 -2.65 9.77
N ALA A 77 1.55 -2.04 10.68
CA ALA A 77 3.01 -2.03 10.62
C ALA A 77 3.57 -3.45 10.61
N GLU A 78 3.03 -4.32 11.45
CA GLU A 78 3.43 -5.72 11.48
C GLU A 78 3.07 -6.44 10.18
N ARG A 79 1.86 -6.20 9.68
CA ARG A 79 1.37 -6.84 8.45
C ARG A 79 2.22 -6.44 7.24
N LEU A 80 2.65 -5.18 7.18
CA LEU A 80 3.48 -4.66 6.11
C LEU A 80 4.96 -4.92 6.32
N ASN A 81 5.33 -5.39 7.49
CA ASN A 81 6.73 -5.59 7.88
C ASN A 81 7.53 -4.30 7.80
N VAL A 82 6.92 -3.21 8.26
CA VAL A 82 7.54 -1.90 8.33
C VAL A 82 8.01 -1.67 9.77
N ARG A 83 9.29 -1.39 9.94
CA ARG A 83 9.82 -1.17 11.28
C ARG A 83 9.56 0.25 11.74
N SER A 84 9.06 0.34 12.98
CA SER A 84 8.92 1.61 13.63
C SER A 84 10.31 2.17 13.92
N VAL A 85 10.54 3.42 13.57
CA VAL A 85 11.76 4.11 13.95
C VAL A 85 11.50 4.74 15.31
N ALA A 86 12.11 4.15 16.30
CA ALA A 86 12.01 4.68 17.66
C ALA A 86 12.77 6.00 17.77
#